data_78cb80c8143e8374cad4192649723f05
#
_entry.id   78cb80c8143e8374cad4192649723f05
#
_cell.length_a   1.000
_cell.length_b   1.000
_cell.length_c   1.000
_cell.angle_alpha   90.00
_cell.angle_beta   90.00
_cell.angle_gamma   90.00
#
_symmetry.space_group_name_H-M   'P 1'
#
loop_
_entity.id
_entity.type
_entity.pdbx_description
1 polymer ?
#
loop_
_entity_poly.entity_id
_entity_poly.type
_entity_poly.pdbx_seq_one_letter_code
_entity_poly.pdbx_strand_id
1 'polypeptide(L)'
;MLEKLDTLGAYLLAVLMAGTFLYFVIAHQLGFKYAKKLFGTRRIKEQSQVIPLEGNLFAACYVRTNQPRIFDLHIHHELSAAFLYRWYSEGKLKLVQQKPAFETVNYLSIQKDAVIRDQEENSLYQKFCEASGKDGLLEVDEVYHWSYSHPGDLYGFSPEDKGQEWLEDHGMMEPVNPKDKLTNLGARIRPLTPAGAAKARVLVELQNFLQAQAEGKPSGPLDTDWIDDLLCYGQLFGIADKLAEKWRTSLTEEQTIVVGLCRDLALAFFNGNNEATD
;
A
#
# COMPACT_ATOMS: atom_id res chain seq x y z
N MET A 1 -35.58 -6.12 42.41
CA MET A 1 -35.94 -6.76 41.13
C MET A 1 -35.25 -6.08 39.94
N LEU A 2 -35.20 -4.77 39.89
CA LEU A 2 -34.46 -4.00 38.85
C LEU A 2 -32.96 -4.30 38.82
N GLU A 3 -32.25 -4.33 39.94
CA GLU A 3 -30.81 -4.65 40.01
C GLU A 3 -30.46 -6.03 39.42
N LYS A 4 -31.32 -7.01 39.54
CA LYS A 4 -31.09 -8.34 38.93
C LYS A 4 -31.31 -8.34 37.43
N LEU A 5 -32.14 -7.45 36.88
CA LEU A 5 -32.31 -7.26 35.45
C LEU A 5 -31.09 -6.58 34.82
N ASP A 6 -30.53 -5.57 35.50
CA ASP A 6 -29.35 -4.86 35.03
C ASP A 6 -28.11 -5.79 35.01
N THR A 7 -27.96 -6.64 36.04
CA THR A 7 -26.90 -7.64 36.09
C THR A 7 -27.05 -8.70 35.00
N LEU A 8 -28.26 -9.16 34.70
CA LEU A 8 -28.52 -10.11 33.63
C LEU A 8 -28.21 -9.51 32.24
N GLY A 9 -28.59 -8.23 32.03
CA GLY A 9 -28.30 -7.47 30.82
C GLY A 9 -26.78 -7.31 30.58
N ALA A 10 -26.05 -7.00 31.66
CA ALA A 10 -24.59 -6.89 31.58
C ALA A 10 -23.89 -8.21 31.26
N TYR A 11 -24.40 -9.34 31.84
CA TYR A 11 -23.87 -10.67 31.49
C TYR A 11 -24.18 -11.06 30.05
N LEU A 12 -25.39 -10.79 29.56
CA LEU A 12 -25.75 -11.06 28.16
C LEU A 12 -24.89 -10.26 27.18
N LEU A 13 -24.64 -8.99 27.49
CA LEU A 13 -23.78 -8.12 26.68
C LEU A 13 -22.34 -8.64 26.67
N ALA A 14 -21.81 -9.02 27.84
CA ALA A 14 -20.46 -9.57 27.96
C ALA A 14 -20.29 -10.89 27.17
N VAL A 15 -21.30 -11.77 27.22
CA VAL A 15 -21.30 -13.03 26.44
C VAL A 15 -21.37 -12.76 24.94
N LEU A 16 -22.19 -11.80 24.51
CA LEU A 16 -22.29 -11.37 23.10
C LEU A 16 -20.94 -10.79 22.61
N MET A 17 -20.33 -9.91 23.39
CA MET A 17 -19.03 -9.33 23.06
C MET A 17 -17.91 -10.39 22.99
N ALA A 18 -17.86 -11.30 23.96
CA ALA A 18 -16.90 -12.40 23.97
C ALA A 18 -17.13 -13.36 22.79
N GLY A 19 -18.39 -13.65 22.45
CA GLY A 19 -18.77 -14.48 21.30
C GLY A 19 -18.38 -13.83 19.97
N THR A 20 -18.62 -12.53 19.81
CA THR A 20 -18.20 -11.75 18.64
C THR A 20 -16.68 -11.70 18.52
N PHE A 21 -15.99 -11.43 19.61
CA PHE A 21 -14.52 -11.44 19.62
C PHE A 21 -13.95 -12.81 19.24
N LEU A 22 -14.46 -13.88 19.86
CA LEU A 22 -14.04 -15.25 19.54
C LEU A 22 -14.34 -15.61 18.10
N TYR A 23 -15.48 -15.19 17.57
CA TYR A 23 -15.84 -15.34 16.16
C TYR A 23 -14.83 -14.64 15.24
N PHE A 24 -14.47 -13.37 15.53
CA PHE A 24 -13.46 -12.65 14.77
C PHE A 24 -12.08 -13.35 14.82
N VAL A 25 -11.66 -13.81 15.99
CA VAL A 25 -10.40 -14.53 16.16
C VAL A 25 -10.40 -15.83 15.35
N ILE A 26 -11.49 -16.61 15.38
CA ILE A 26 -11.60 -17.88 14.63
C ILE A 26 -11.67 -17.60 13.13
N ALA A 27 -12.50 -16.65 12.69
CA ALA A 27 -12.60 -16.27 11.28
C ALA A 27 -11.25 -15.78 10.74
N HIS A 28 -10.53 -15.00 11.53
CA HIS A 28 -9.19 -14.53 11.23
C HIS A 28 -8.18 -15.69 11.12
N GLN A 29 -8.16 -16.60 12.07
CA GLN A 29 -7.27 -17.78 12.04
C GLN A 29 -7.56 -18.70 10.85
N LEU A 30 -8.83 -18.87 10.51
CA LEU A 30 -9.24 -19.64 9.32
C LEU A 30 -8.83 -18.92 8.04
N GLY A 31 -9.05 -17.60 7.94
CA GLY A 31 -8.58 -16.79 6.82
C GLY A 31 -7.07 -16.85 6.64
N PHE A 32 -6.31 -16.76 7.75
CA PHE A 32 -4.87 -16.89 7.74
C PHE A 32 -4.39 -18.29 7.26
N LYS A 33 -5.02 -19.37 7.74
CA LYS A 33 -4.71 -20.73 7.26
C LYS A 33 -5.06 -20.92 5.79
N TYR A 34 -6.15 -20.28 5.36
CA TYR A 34 -6.62 -20.35 3.98
C TYR A 34 -5.69 -19.56 3.06
N ALA A 35 -5.34 -18.33 3.40
CA ALA A 35 -4.36 -17.53 2.68
C ALA A 35 -3.01 -18.25 2.54
N LYS A 36 -2.53 -18.86 3.63
CA LYS A 36 -1.30 -19.66 3.61
C LYS A 36 -1.39 -20.85 2.65
N LYS A 37 -2.55 -21.47 2.54
CA LYS A 37 -2.79 -22.57 1.60
C LYS A 37 -2.86 -22.08 0.16
N LEU A 38 -3.48 -20.91 -0.06
CA LEU A 38 -3.71 -20.33 -1.38
C LEU A 38 -2.46 -19.74 -2.02
N PHE A 39 -1.66 -19.04 -1.25
CA PHE A 39 -0.43 -18.40 -1.74
C PHE A 39 0.78 -19.35 -1.73
N GLY A 40 0.59 -20.64 -1.34
CA GLY A 40 1.66 -21.64 -1.35
C GLY A 40 2.89 -21.24 -0.53
N THR A 41 2.71 -20.39 0.49
CA THR A 41 3.80 -19.78 1.25
C THR A 41 4.49 -20.77 2.19
N ARG A 42 5.16 -21.75 1.62
CA ARG A 42 6.43 -22.18 2.20
C ARG A 42 7.36 -20.97 2.10
N ARG A 43 8.16 -20.73 3.16
CA ARG A 43 9.16 -19.65 3.17
C ARG A 43 9.87 -19.55 1.83
N ILE A 44 9.45 -18.61 1.01
CA ILE A 44 10.17 -18.25 -0.21
C ILE A 44 11.42 -17.53 0.30
N LYS A 45 12.58 -18.09 0.02
CA LYS A 45 13.89 -17.53 0.40
C LYS A 45 14.60 -16.92 -0.79
N GLU A 46 14.11 -17.26 -1.96
CA GLU A 46 14.65 -16.79 -3.23
C GLU A 46 14.51 -15.27 -3.31
N GLN A 47 15.43 -14.64 -4.03
CA GLN A 47 15.51 -13.21 -4.27
C GLN A 47 15.52 -12.95 -5.77
N SER A 48 14.81 -11.93 -6.20
CA SER A 48 14.71 -11.54 -7.60
C SER A 48 14.53 -10.04 -7.70
N GLN A 49 15.07 -9.42 -8.78
CA GLN A 49 14.84 -8.02 -9.14
C GLN A 49 13.79 -7.87 -10.24
N VAL A 50 13.15 -8.96 -10.64
CA VAL A 50 12.11 -8.94 -11.67
C VAL A 50 10.90 -8.19 -11.15
N ILE A 51 10.44 -7.21 -11.94
CA ILE A 51 9.23 -6.45 -11.62
C ILE A 51 8.01 -7.36 -11.77
N PRO A 52 7.27 -7.62 -10.68
CA PRO A 52 6.14 -8.53 -10.69
C PRO A 52 4.87 -7.89 -11.26
N LEU A 53 3.89 -8.73 -11.63
CA LEU A 53 2.52 -8.31 -11.95
C LEU A 53 2.48 -7.18 -13.00
N GLU A 54 3.40 -7.22 -13.96
CA GLU A 54 3.52 -6.23 -15.05
C GLU A 54 3.64 -4.78 -14.55
N GLY A 55 4.14 -4.61 -13.32
CA GLY A 55 4.26 -3.31 -12.68
C GLY A 55 2.96 -2.78 -12.06
N ASN A 56 1.87 -3.55 -12.04
CA ASN A 56 0.61 -3.09 -11.45
C ASN A 56 0.70 -3.02 -9.92
N LEU A 57 0.68 -1.78 -9.37
CA LEU A 57 0.81 -1.53 -7.95
C LEU A 57 -0.43 -1.94 -7.14
N PHE A 58 -1.64 -1.85 -7.72
CA PHE A 58 -2.86 -2.31 -7.06
C PHE A 58 -2.84 -3.83 -6.86
N ALA A 59 -2.46 -4.59 -7.91
CA ALA A 59 -2.32 -6.03 -7.81
C ALA A 59 -1.23 -6.43 -6.82
N ALA A 60 -0.10 -5.71 -6.81
CA ALA A 60 0.97 -5.93 -5.85
C ALA A 60 0.52 -5.63 -4.41
N CYS A 61 -0.24 -4.55 -4.21
CA CYS A 61 -0.85 -4.18 -2.93
C CYS A 61 -1.80 -5.30 -2.46
N TYR A 62 -2.72 -5.77 -3.31
CA TYR A 62 -3.64 -6.87 -2.99
C TYR A 62 -2.90 -8.14 -2.56
N VAL A 63 -1.89 -8.57 -3.33
CA VAL A 63 -1.08 -9.74 -2.99
C VAL A 63 -0.35 -9.55 -1.66
N ARG A 64 0.21 -8.35 -1.42
CA ARG A 64 0.89 -8.01 -0.17
C ARG A 64 -0.05 -8.07 1.03
N THR A 65 -1.22 -7.43 0.95
CA THR A 65 -2.24 -7.39 2.02
C THR A 65 -2.72 -8.77 2.40
N ASN A 66 -2.84 -9.66 1.42
CA ASN A 66 -3.34 -11.01 1.61
C ASN A 66 -2.25 -12.05 1.94
N GLN A 67 -0.99 -11.63 2.06
CA GLN A 67 0.06 -12.51 2.57
C GLN A 67 -0.15 -12.79 4.06
N PRO A 68 0.11 -14.02 4.54
CA PRO A 68 -0.12 -14.40 5.95
C PRO A 68 0.84 -13.74 6.95
N ARG A 69 1.57 -12.74 6.52
CA ARG A 69 2.44 -11.93 7.36
C ARG A 69 1.79 -10.55 7.49
N ILE A 70 1.41 -10.18 8.68
CA ILE A 70 1.18 -8.80 9.10
C ILE A 70 -0.23 -8.28 8.83
N PHE A 71 -0.92 -8.01 9.93
CA PHE A 71 -1.86 -6.90 10.02
C PHE A 71 -1.08 -5.60 9.83
N ASP A 72 -1.03 -5.12 8.61
CA ASP A 72 -0.45 -3.82 8.31
C ASP A 72 -1.58 -2.86 7.97
N LEU A 73 -2.01 -2.10 8.97
CA LEU A 73 -3.01 -1.04 8.82
C LEU A 73 -2.47 0.14 7.96
N HIS A 74 -1.18 0.10 7.63
CA HIS A 74 -0.49 1.22 6.99
C HIS A 74 -0.33 1.09 5.47
N ILE A 75 -0.89 0.04 4.86
CA ILE A 75 -0.63 -0.29 3.45
C ILE A 75 -1.10 0.78 2.45
N HIS A 76 -2.10 1.57 2.82
CA HIS A 76 -2.65 2.58 1.92
C HIS A 76 -1.70 3.76 1.71
N HIS A 77 -1.02 4.23 2.76
CA HIS A 77 -0.03 5.31 2.58
C HIS A 77 1.20 4.83 1.83
N GLU A 78 1.64 3.59 2.03
CA GLU A 78 2.76 3.00 1.29
C GLU A 78 2.44 2.85 -0.20
N LEU A 79 1.20 2.46 -0.54
CA LEU A 79 0.74 2.43 -1.93
C LEU A 79 0.71 3.85 -2.54
N SER A 80 0.22 4.84 -1.80
CA SER A 80 0.21 6.23 -2.27
C SER A 80 1.62 6.79 -2.45
N ALA A 81 2.54 6.47 -1.54
CA ALA A 81 3.96 6.81 -1.69
C ALA A 81 4.57 6.17 -2.94
N ALA A 82 4.20 4.91 -3.24
CA ALA A 82 4.65 4.21 -4.44
C ALA A 82 4.10 4.89 -5.72
N PHE A 83 2.84 5.32 -5.73
CA PHE A 83 2.29 6.09 -6.87
C PHE A 83 2.96 7.45 -7.01
N LEU A 84 3.18 8.19 -5.94
CA LEU A 84 3.89 9.48 -5.98
C LEU A 84 5.29 9.31 -6.57
N TYR A 85 6.02 8.28 -6.16
CA TYR A 85 7.35 7.99 -6.71
C TYR A 85 7.28 7.58 -8.19
N ARG A 86 6.32 6.76 -8.60
CA ARG A 86 6.07 6.39 -9.99
C ARG A 86 5.77 7.63 -10.85
N TRP A 87 4.90 8.51 -10.38
CA TRP A 87 4.58 9.74 -11.11
C TRP A 87 5.79 10.66 -11.25
N TYR A 88 6.67 10.68 -10.26
CA TYR A 88 7.96 11.36 -10.37
C TYR A 88 8.85 10.70 -11.44
N SER A 89 9.06 9.40 -11.40
CA SER A 89 9.90 8.69 -12.38
C SER A 89 9.38 8.81 -13.81
N GLU A 90 8.06 8.91 -13.97
CA GLU A 90 7.40 9.15 -15.27
C GLU A 90 7.36 10.64 -15.67
N GLY A 91 7.90 11.55 -14.86
CA GLY A 91 7.96 12.98 -15.13
C GLY A 91 6.65 13.74 -14.92
N LYS A 92 5.63 13.13 -14.33
CA LYS A 92 4.36 13.78 -13.95
C LYS A 92 4.48 14.62 -12.68
N LEU A 93 5.45 14.31 -11.83
CA LEU A 93 5.93 15.13 -10.72
C LEU A 93 7.36 15.57 -10.97
N LYS A 94 7.74 16.73 -10.43
CA LYS A 94 9.11 17.27 -10.53
C LYS A 94 9.53 17.81 -9.18
N LEU A 95 10.79 17.54 -8.79
CA LEU A 95 11.38 18.17 -7.63
C LEU A 95 11.58 19.67 -7.89
N VAL A 96 11.09 20.48 -7.00
CA VAL A 96 11.31 21.94 -6.98
C VAL A 96 11.98 22.32 -5.68
N GLN A 97 13.10 23.02 -5.77
CA GLN A 97 13.84 23.53 -4.63
C GLN A 97 13.64 25.02 -4.51
N GLN A 98 13.12 25.48 -3.39
CA GLN A 98 13.00 26.91 -3.09
C GLN A 98 13.96 27.24 -1.94
N LYS A 99 14.50 28.44 -1.96
CA LYS A 99 15.40 28.98 -0.92
C LYS A 99 14.77 30.18 -0.23
N PRO A 100 13.73 30.00 0.61
CA PRO A 100 13.24 31.08 1.43
C PRO A 100 14.30 31.42 2.49
N ALA A 101 14.88 32.61 2.37
CA ALA A 101 15.85 33.17 3.29
C ALA A 101 17.15 32.33 3.47
N PHE A 102 17.20 31.38 4.39
CA PHE A 102 18.42 30.67 4.79
C PHE A 102 18.33 29.16 4.65
N GLU A 103 17.18 28.61 4.32
CA GLU A 103 16.94 27.17 4.25
C GLU A 103 16.45 26.75 2.86
N THR A 104 16.92 25.60 2.38
CA THR A 104 16.40 25.01 1.13
C THR A 104 15.22 24.10 1.49
N VAL A 105 14.05 24.44 0.97
CA VAL A 105 12.85 23.62 1.11
C VAL A 105 12.57 22.91 -0.20
N ASN A 106 12.25 21.63 -0.11
CA ASN A 106 11.99 20.77 -1.24
C ASN A 106 10.50 20.47 -1.36
N TYR A 107 9.96 20.58 -2.58
CA TYR A 107 8.57 20.32 -2.91
C TYR A 107 8.47 19.41 -4.12
N LEU A 108 7.34 18.72 -4.30
CA LEU A 108 6.98 18.12 -5.57
C LEU A 108 5.98 19.00 -6.30
N SER A 109 6.32 19.45 -7.52
CA SER A 109 5.39 20.12 -8.40
C SER A 109 4.61 19.10 -9.21
N ILE A 110 3.27 19.15 -9.20
CA ILE A 110 2.38 18.23 -9.91
C ILE A 110 1.88 18.83 -11.22
N GLN A 111 1.93 18.04 -12.30
CA GLN A 111 1.41 18.42 -13.62
C GLN A 111 -0.09 18.14 -13.69
N LYS A 112 -0.93 19.17 -13.49
CA LYS A 112 -2.40 19.04 -13.43
C LYS A 112 -3.06 18.52 -14.69
N ASP A 113 -2.39 18.59 -15.83
CA ASP A 113 -2.83 18.12 -17.15
C ASP A 113 -2.23 16.76 -17.55
N ALA A 114 -1.52 16.10 -16.65
CA ALA A 114 -0.96 14.77 -16.92
C ALA A 114 -2.06 13.74 -17.17
N VAL A 115 -1.85 12.90 -18.18
CA VAL A 115 -2.78 11.82 -18.52
C VAL A 115 -2.46 10.58 -17.72
N ILE A 116 -3.38 10.17 -16.86
CA ILE A 116 -3.36 8.90 -16.14
C ILE A 116 -4.44 8.00 -16.77
N ARG A 117 -4.06 6.81 -17.24
CA ARG A 117 -4.97 5.93 -17.97
C ARG A 117 -5.89 5.11 -17.06
N ASP A 118 -5.35 4.64 -15.93
CA ASP A 118 -6.13 3.91 -14.96
C ASP A 118 -7.05 4.87 -14.19
N GLN A 119 -8.32 4.53 -14.06
CA GLN A 119 -9.33 5.41 -13.46
C GLN A 119 -9.09 5.63 -11.98
N GLU A 120 -8.69 4.60 -11.23
CA GLU A 120 -8.46 4.71 -9.79
C GLU A 120 -7.15 5.44 -9.48
N GLU A 121 -6.10 5.13 -10.24
CA GLU A 121 -4.85 5.88 -10.19
C GLU A 121 -5.10 7.36 -10.51
N ASN A 122 -5.90 7.64 -11.55
CA ASN A 122 -6.27 9.00 -11.91
C ASN A 122 -7.08 9.68 -10.78
N SER A 123 -8.01 8.97 -10.15
CA SER A 123 -8.76 9.50 -9.01
C SER A 123 -7.82 9.92 -7.87
N LEU A 124 -6.84 9.09 -7.52
CA LEU A 124 -5.83 9.43 -6.53
C LEU A 124 -4.96 10.62 -6.98
N TYR A 125 -4.54 10.63 -8.26
CA TYR A 125 -3.77 11.74 -8.83
C TYR A 125 -4.50 13.07 -8.73
N GLN A 126 -5.79 13.10 -9.08
CA GLN A 126 -6.61 14.32 -9.01
C GLN A 126 -6.73 14.85 -7.58
N LYS A 127 -6.84 13.99 -6.58
CA LYS A 127 -6.83 14.41 -5.17
C LYS A 127 -5.53 15.11 -4.77
N PHE A 128 -4.39 14.62 -5.23
CA PHE A 128 -3.12 15.32 -5.05
C PHE A 128 -3.05 16.62 -5.87
N CYS A 129 -3.65 16.67 -7.07
CA CYS A 129 -3.78 17.94 -7.81
C CYS A 129 -4.61 18.99 -7.07
N GLU A 130 -5.67 18.58 -6.40
CA GLU A 130 -6.49 19.48 -5.57
C GLU A 130 -5.72 19.91 -4.32
N ALA A 131 -5.05 18.97 -3.64
CA ALA A 131 -4.25 19.25 -2.45
C ALA A 131 -3.05 20.18 -2.72
N SER A 132 -2.54 20.22 -3.97
CA SER A 132 -1.44 21.10 -4.37
C SER A 132 -1.84 22.59 -4.55
N GLY A 133 -3.08 22.95 -4.20
CA GLY A 133 -3.54 24.34 -4.25
C GLY A 133 -3.48 24.97 -5.65
N LYS A 134 -3.19 26.29 -5.73
CA LYS A 134 -3.16 27.03 -6.99
C LYS A 134 -1.81 26.98 -7.69
N ASP A 135 -0.73 26.88 -6.94
CA ASP A 135 0.64 26.92 -7.45
C ASP A 135 1.12 25.54 -7.97
N GLY A 136 0.39 24.48 -7.64
CA GLY A 136 0.71 23.13 -8.07
C GLY A 136 1.89 22.51 -7.31
N LEU A 137 2.23 23.04 -6.14
CA LEU A 137 3.23 22.47 -5.25
C LEU A 137 2.56 21.56 -4.22
N LEU A 138 3.14 20.41 -3.99
CA LEU A 138 2.72 19.50 -2.93
C LEU A 138 3.56 19.79 -1.69
N GLU A 139 2.95 20.49 -0.75
CA GLU A 139 3.50 20.76 0.57
C GLU A 139 2.86 19.83 1.60
N VAL A 140 3.67 19.28 2.50
CA VAL A 140 3.20 18.28 3.50
C VAL A 140 2.03 18.84 4.32
N ASP A 141 2.14 20.08 4.80
CA ASP A 141 1.11 20.72 5.61
C ASP A 141 -0.17 21.02 4.80
N GLU A 142 -0.05 21.43 3.53
CA GLU A 142 -1.22 21.68 2.67
C GLU A 142 -1.96 20.37 2.34
N VAL A 143 -1.22 19.32 2.01
CA VAL A 143 -1.78 17.98 1.77
C VAL A 143 -2.50 17.45 3.02
N TYR A 144 -1.91 17.63 4.21
CA TYR A 144 -2.56 17.27 5.47
C TYR A 144 -3.85 18.06 5.68
N HIS A 145 -3.82 19.38 5.54
CA HIS A 145 -5.00 20.23 5.74
C HIS A 145 -6.09 19.98 4.69
N TRP A 146 -5.71 19.72 3.44
CA TRP A 146 -6.67 19.34 2.41
C TRP A 146 -7.36 18.03 2.80
N SER A 147 -6.61 17.00 3.15
CA SER A 147 -7.14 15.69 3.55
C SER A 147 -8.02 15.77 4.79
N TYR A 148 -7.62 16.56 5.80
CA TYR A 148 -8.41 16.82 7.01
C TYR A 148 -9.76 17.48 6.71
N SER A 149 -9.79 18.39 5.74
CA SER A 149 -11.04 19.09 5.34
C SER A 149 -11.92 18.29 4.38
N HIS A 150 -11.44 17.15 3.84
CA HIS A 150 -12.14 16.27 2.91
C HIS A 150 -12.19 14.81 3.38
N PRO A 151 -12.70 14.54 4.61
CA PRO A 151 -12.58 13.21 5.23
C PRO A 151 -13.36 12.12 4.47
N GLY A 152 -14.32 12.50 3.62
CA GLY A 152 -15.10 11.57 2.81
C GLY A 152 -14.41 11.11 1.52
N ASP A 153 -13.39 11.80 1.06
CA ASP A 153 -12.84 11.60 -0.28
C ASP A 153 -11.98 10.34 -0.41
N LEU A 154 -11.52 9.79 0.71
CA LEU A 154 -10.87 8.48 0.74
C LEU A 154 -11.86 7.31 0.88
N TYR A 155 -13.11 7.58 1.28
CA TYR A 155 -14.16 6.56 1.27
C TYR A 155 -14.48 6.19 -0.18
N GLY A 156 -14.23 4.94 -0.54
CA GLY A 156 -14.40 4.43 -1.90
C GLY A 156 -13.08 4.18 -2.64
N PHE A 157 -11.95 4.69 -2.15
CA PHE A 157 -10.66 4.24 -2.63
C PHE A 157 -10.36 2.87 -2.00
N SER A 158 -10.59 1.82 -2.79
CA SER A 158 -10.34 0.42 -2.39
C SER A 158 -9.27 -0.18 -3.30
N PRO A 159 -7.99 0.06 -2.97
CA PRO A 159 -6.89 -0.49 -3.77
C PRO A 159 -6.89 -2.01 -3.82
N GLU A 160 -7.41 -2.66 -2.78
CA GLU A 160 -7.54 -4.11 -2.74
C GLU A 160 -8.57 -4.61 -3.75
N ASP A 161 -9.73 -3.95 -3.87
CA ASP A 161 -10.75 -4.32 -4.84
C ASP A 161 -10.21 -4.14 -6.27
N LYS A 162 -9.44 -3.07 -6.53
CA LYS A 162 -8.79 -2.84 -7.83
C LYS A 162 -7.68 -3.84 -8.12
N GLY A 163 -6.87 -4.17 -7.15
CA GLY A 163 -5.86 -5.23 -7.29
C GLY A 163 -6.50 -6.58 -7.58
N GLN A 164 -7.62 -6.89 -6.93
CA GLN A 164 -8.39 -8.09 -7.18
C GLN A 164 -8.96 -8.11 -8.60
N GLU A 165 -9.63 -7.04 -9.03
CA GLU A 165 -10.21 -6.88 -10.37
C GLU A 165 -9.14 -7.10 -11.45
N TRP A 166 -7.98 -6.46 -11.31
CA TRP A 166 -6.88 -6.64 -12.24
C TRP A 166 -6.41 -8.10 -12.33
N LEU A 167 -6.27 -8.79 -11.19
CA LEU A 167 -5.89 -10.20 -11.16
C LEU A 167 -6.95 -11.11 -11.79
N GLU A 168 -8.24 -10.78 -11.64
CA GLU A 168 -9.34 -11.50 -12.27
C GLU A 168 -9.30 -11.35 -13.80
N ASP A 169 -9.15 -10.13 -14.29
CA ASP A 169 -9.11 -9.80 -15.71
C ASP A 169 -7.93 -10.47 -16.43
N HIS A 170 -6.84 -10.71 -15.69
CA HIS A 170 -5.66 -11.41 -16.21
C HIS A 170 -5.69 -12.94 -15.96
N GLY A 171 -6.83 -13.48 -15.53
CA GLY A 171 -6.99 -14.93 -15.28
C GLY A 171 -6.12 -15.48 -14.17
N MET A 172 -5.69 -14.62 -13.24
CA MET A 172 -4.82 -14.98 -12.12
C MET A 172 -5.58 -15.37 -10.86
N MET A 173 -6.90 -15.26 -10.85
CA MET A 173 -7.76 -15.67 -9.73
C MET A 173 -8.73 -16.77 -10.13
N GLU A 174 -8.96 -17.70 -9.20
CA GLU A 174 -9.95 -18.75 -9.38
C GLU A 174 -11.37 -18.15 -9.37
N PRO A 175 -12.31 -18.72 -10.15
CA PRO A 175 -13.70 -18.29 -10.10
C PRO A 175 -14.28 -18.49 -8.69
N VAL A 176 -15.20 -17.60 -8.29
CA VAL A 176 -15.88 -17.70 -6.99
C VAL A 176 -16.70 -18.97 -6.93
N ASN A 177 -16.34 -19.90 -6.07
CA ASN A 177 -17.18 -21.04 -5.76
C ASN A 177 -18.35 -20.57 -4.85
N PRO A 178 -19.61 -20.74 -5.26
CA PRO A 178 -20.76 -20.35 -4.44
C PRO A 178 -20.79 -20.99 -3.04
N LYS A 179 -20.15 -22.17 -2.89
CA LYS A 179 -20.06 -22.86 -1.58
C LYS A 179 -19.05 -22.20 -0.64
N ASP A 180 -18.07 -21.47 -1.16
CA ASP A 180 -17.06 -20.79 -0.35
C ASP A 180 -17.56 -19.45 0.19
N LYS A 181 -18.69 -18.91 -0.35
CA LYS A 181 -19.32 -17.70 0.18
C LYS A 181 -19.77 -17.82 1.63
N LEU A 182 -20.09 -19.02 2.10
CA LEU A 182 -20.54 -19.28 3.48
C LEU A 182 -19.37 -19.44 4.47
N THR A 183 -18.18 -19.83 4.01
CA THR A 183 -16.98 -20.00 4.83
C THR A 183 -16.11 -18.76 4.88
N ASN A 184 -16.33 -17.79 3.96
CA ASN A 184 -15.58 -16.54 3.84
C ASN A 184 -16.22 -15.36 4.58
N LEU A 185 -16.91 -15.62 5.68
CA LEU A 185 -17.36 -14.57 6.59
C LEU A 185 -16.16 -13.77 7.11
N GLY A 186 -15.83 -12.71 6.39
CA GLY A 186 -14.79 -11.73 6.75
C GLY A 186 -13.48 -11.76 5.95
N ALA A 187 -13.18 -12.81 5.19
CA ALA A 187 -12.00 -12.82 4.32
C ALA A 187 -12.44 -12.80 2.85
N ARG A 188 -12.32 -11.66 2.20
CA ARG A 188 -12.51 -11.50 0.74
C ARG A 188 -11.36 -12.13 -0.08
N ILE A 189 -10.58 -13.04 0.51
CA ILE A 189 -9.42 -13.64 -0.13
C ILE A 189 -9.91 -14.72 -1.10
N ARG A 190 -9.73 -14.46 -2.37
CA ARG A 190 -9.99 -15.46 -3.43
C ARG A 190 -8.71 -16.21 -3.77
N PRO A 191 -8.80 -17.53 -4.07
CA PRO A 191 -7.64 -18.31 -4.47
C PRO A 191 -7.03 -17.77 -5.76
N LEU A 192 -5.72 -17.77 -5.82
CA LEU A 192 -4.99 -17.54 -7.05
C LEU A 192 -4.95 -18.83 -7.88
N THR A 193 -5.05 -18.71 -9.20
CA THR A 193 -4.70 -19.78 -10.12
C THR A 193 -3.22 -20.15 -9.97
N PRO A 194 -2.77 -21.33 -10.47
CA PRO A 194 -1.34 -21.65 -10.48
C PRO A 194 -0.47 -20.56 -11.15
N ALA A 195 -1.00 -19.90 -12.22
CA ALA A 195 -0.34 -18.80 -12.89
C ALA A 195 -0.27 -17.55 -11.98
N GLY A 196 -1.38 -17.20 -11.33
CA GLY A 196 -1.44 -16.10 -10.36
C GLY A 196 -0.50 -16.34 -9.17
N ALA A 197 -0.47 -17.56 -8.64
CA ALA A 197 0.44 -17.91 -7.55
C ALA A 197 1.92 -17.79 -7.96
N ALA A 198 2.26 -18.17 -9.20
CA ALA A 198 3.62 -17.99 -9.73
C ALA A 198 4.00 -16.50 -9.83
N LYS A 199 3.09 -15.63 -10.29
CA LYS A 199 3.32 -14.18 -10.35
C LYS A 199 3.41 -13.55 -8.96
N ALA A 200 2.53 -13.95 -8.02
CA ALA A 200 2.59 -13.53 -6.63
C ALA A 200 3.91 -13.95 -5.94
N ARG A 201 4.46 -15.11 -6.30
CA ARG A 201 5.77 -15.55 -5.83
C ARG A 201 6.88 -14.58 -6.22
N VAL A 202 6.87 -14.06 -7.45
CA VAL A 202 7.87 -13.08 -7.92
C VAL A 202 7.81 -11.80 -7.07
N LEU A 203 6.62 -11.37 -6.62
CA LEU A 203 6.50 -10.24 -5.70
C LEU A 203 7.19 -10.51 -4.35
N VAL A 204 7.04 -11.72 -3.82
CA VAL A 204 7.70 -12.10 -2.55
C VAL A 204 9.22 -12.20 -2.73
N GLU A 205 9.68 -12.70 -3.86
CA GLU A 205 11.12 -12.77 -4.19
C GLU A 205 11.72 -11.36 -4.32
N LEU A 206 11.00 -10.41 -4.95
CA LEU A 206 11.39 -9.01 -5.01
C LEU A 206 11.43 -8.38 -3.60
N GLN A 207 10.39 -8.61 -2.80
CA GLN A 207 10.37 -8.12 -1.41
C GLN A 207 11.56 -8.66 -0.59
N ASN A 208 11.88 -9.95 -0.74
CA ASN A 208 13.04 -10.56 -0.06
C ASN A 208 14.36 -9.92 -0.53
N PHE A 209 14.50 -9.63 -1.83
CA PHE A 209 15.67 -8.94 -2.37
C PHE A 209 15.81 -7.54 -1.76
N LEU A 210 14.76 -6.71 -1.85
CA LEU A 210 14.77 -5.34 -1.34
C LEU A 210 14.99 -5.29 0.18
N GLN A 211 14.37 -6.22 0.92
CA GLN A 211 14.58 -6.33 2.37
C GLN A 211 16.04 -6.69 2.70
N ALA A 212 16.64 -7.62 1.95
CA ALA A 212 18.04 -7.99 2.16
C ALA A 212 18.98 -6.81 1.86
N GLN A 213 18.71 -6.05 0.78
CA GLN A 213 19.45 -4.84 0.45
C GLN A 213 19.34 -3.79 1.59
N ALA A 214 18.11 -3.50 2.05
CA ALA A 214 17.85 -2.55 3.12
C ALA A 214 18.54 -2.93 4.45
N GLU A 215 18.66 -4.23 4.72
CA GLU A 215 19.31 -4.77 5.94
C GLU A 215 20.82 -4.98 5.77
N GLY A 216 21.38 -4.75 4.59
CA GLY A 216 22.79 -5.02 4.28
C GLY A 216 23.15 -6.51 4.34
N LYS A 217 22.19 -7.39 4.08
CA LYS A 217 22.38 -8.84 4.00
C LYS A 217 22.86 -9.25 2.61
N PRO A 218 23.47 -10.45 2.47
CA PRO A 218 23.85 -10.95 1.16
C PRO A 218 22.67 -10.99 0.20
N SER A 219 22.84 -10.32 -0.93
CA SER A 219 21.87 -10.24 -2.03
C SER A 219 22.65 -10.09 -3.32
N GLY A 220 22.00 -10.28 -4.46
CA GLY A 220 22.61 -10.04 -5.76
C GLY A 220 23.05 -8.56 -5.95
N PRO A 221 23.87 -8.28 -6.97
CA PRO A 221 24.20 -6.89 -7.33
C PRO A 221 22.94 -6.13 -7.71
N LEU A 222 22.91 -4.82 -7.42
CA LEU A 222 21.82 -3.94 -7.81
C LEU A 222 21.87 -3.73 -9.33
N ASP A 223 20.74 -3.98 -9.99
CA ASP A 223 20.52 -3.58 -11.38
C ASP A 223 20.03 -2.13 -11.40
N THR A 224 20.90 -1.22 -11.81
CA THR A 224 20.60 0.22 -11.81
C THR A 224 19.65 0.64 -12.93
N ASP A 225 19.43 -0.19 -13.94
CA ASP A 225 18.48 0.10 -15.03
C ASP A 225 17.03 0.06 -14.52
N TRP A 226 16.78 -0.66 -13.43
CA TRP A 226 15.46 -0.79 -12.79
C TRP A 226 15.36 -0.02 -11.47
N ILE A 227 16.28 0.88 -11.19
CA ILE A 227 16.39 1.50 -9.85
C ILE A 227 15.12 2.27 -9.45
N ASP A 228 14.48 2.96 -10.39
CA ASP A 228 13.24 3.69 -10.12
C ASP A 228 12.08 2.75 -9.82
N ASP A 229 11.94 1.65 -10.57
CA ASP A 229 10.94 0.62 -10.27
C ASP A 229 11.20 -0.03 -8.91
N LEU A 230 12.47 -0.34 -8.61
CA LEU A 230 12.86 -0.93 -7.32
C LEU A 230 12.55 0.02 -6.15
N LEU A 231 12.77 1.32 -6.31
CA LEU A 231 12.41 2.33 -5.31
C LEU A 231 10.89 2.48 -5.17
N CYS A 232 10.15 2.43 -6.28
CA CYS A 232 8.69 2.42 -6.28
C CYS A 232 8.15 1.24 -5.44
N TYR A 233 8.67 0.02 -5.67
CA TYR A 233 8.34 -1.14 -4.82
C TYR A 233 8.90 -1.02 -3.39
N GLY A 234 10.03 -0.35 -3.22
CA GLY A 234 10.57 0.02 -1.91
C GLY A 234 9.58 0.87 -1.09
N GLN A 235 8.92 1.85 -1.75
CA GLN A 235 7.82 2.62 -1.15
C GLN A 235 6.66 1.70 -0.77
N LEU A 236 6.19 0.87 -1.72
CA LEU A 236 5.10 -0.07 -1.47
C LEU A 236 5.40 -1.01 -0.29
N PHE A 237 6.65 -1.37 -0.05
CA PHE A 237 7.04 -2.23 1.08
C PHE A 237 7.42 -1.46 2.36
N GLY A 238 7.38 -0.13 2.34
CA GLY A 238 7.70 0.72 3.49
C GLY A 238 9.20 0.71 3.87
N ILE A 239 10.08 0.46 2.91
CA ILE A 239 11.53 0.36 3.14
C ILE A 239 12.37 1.27 2.23
N ALA A 240 11.74 2.14 1.44
CA ALA A 240 12.43 2.98 0.45
C ALA A 240 13.50 3.87 1.07
N ASP A 241 13.27 4.44 2.26
CA ASP A 241 14.28 5.28 2.95
C ASP A 241 15.56 4.50 3.26
N LYS A 242 15.40 3.25 3.75
CA LYS A 242 16.55 2.38 4.04
C LYS A 242 17.29 2.00 2.77
N LEU A 243 16.56 1.78 1.67
CA LEU A 243 17.16 1.53 0.37
C LEU A 243 17.90 2.76 -0.15
N ALA A 244 17.30 3.95 -0.04
CA ALA A 244 17.95 5.20 -0.45
C ALA A 244 19.23 5.46 0.34
N GLU A 245 19.25 5.17 1.64
CA GLU A 245 20.46 5.23 2.45
C GLU A 245 21.55 4.25 1.95
N LYS A 246 21.16 2.99 1.70
CA LYS A 246 22.09 1.93 1.25
C LYS A 246 22.60 2.14 -0.17
N TRP A 247 21.73 2.64 -1.06
CA TRP A 247 22.06 2.86 -2.47
C TRP A 247 22.55 4.28 -2.77
N ARG A 248 22.90 5.05 -1.74
CA ARG A 248 23.30 6.46 -1.87
C ARG A 248 24.36 6.74 -2.96
N THR A 249 25.25 5.79 -3.23
CA THR A 249 26.26 5.91 -4.28
C THR A 249 25.73 5.61 -5.68
N SER A 250 24.57 4.97 -5.78
CA SER A 250 23.91 4.59 -7.04
C SER A 250 22.73 5.50 -7.36
N LEU A 251 22.28 6.32 -6.40
CA LEU A 251 21.17 7.26 -6.56
C LEU A 251 21.69 8.67 -6.82
N THR A 252 20.89 9.45 -7.54
CA THR A 252 21.05 10.90 -7.58
C THR A 252 20.61 11.52 -6.26
N GLU A 253 21.10 12.73 -5.97
CA GLU A 253 20.63 13.50 -4.82
C GLU A 253 19.12 13.76 -4.90
N GLU A 254 18.63 14.05 -6.12
CA GLU A 254 17.21 14.25 -6.39
C GLU A 254 16.37 13.02 -6.03
N GLN A 255 16.73 11.83 -6.49
CA GLN A 255 16.04 10.58 -6.15
C GLN A 255 15.98 10.36 -4.63
N THR A 256 17.07 10.63 -3.92
CA THR A 256 17.13 10.47 -2.46
C THR A 256 16.14 11.41 -1.74
N ILE A 257 16.07 12.68 -2.18
CA ILE A 257 15.12 13.66 -1.63
C ILE A 257 13.68 13.24 -1.92
N VAL A 258 13.40 12.83 -3.15
CA VAL A 258 12.04 12.47 -3.60
C VAL A 258 11.51 11.25 -2.85
N VAL A 259 12.36 10.25 -2.55
CA VAL A 259 11.96 9.09 -1.74
C VAL A 259 11.36 9.53 -0.41
N GLY A 260 12.01 10.44 0.32
CA GLY A 260 11.51 10.97 1.58
C GLY A 260 10.22 11.78 1.42
N LEU A 261 10.19 12.68 0.41
CA LEU A 261 8.99 13.50 0.16
C LEU A 261 7.75 12.66 -0.19
N CYS A 262 7.89 11.62 -1.01
CA CYS A 262 6.77 10.73 -1.35
C CYS A 262 6.17 10.07 -0.11
N ARG A 263 7.01 9.60 0.81
CA ARG A 263 6.56 9.03 2.08
C ARG A 263 5.84 10.07 2.94
N ASP A 264 6.44 11.26 3.13
CA ASP A 264 5.91 12.28 4.02
C ASP A 264 4.58 12.85 3.49
N LEU A 265 4.45 13.07 2.18
CA LEU A 265 3.20 13.46 1.53
C LEU A 265 2.11 12.40 1.66
N ALA A 266 2.46 11.13 1.48
CA ALA A 266 1.51 10.03 1.63
C ALA A 266 1.03 9.89 3.09
N LEU A 267 1.92 10.03 4.07
CA LEU A 267 1.56 10.04 5.48
C LEU A 267 0.66 11.24 5.83
N ALA A 268 0.98 12.43 5.35
CA ALA A 268 0.15 13.63 5.56
C ALA A 268 -1.26 13.44 5.01
N PHE A 269 -1.37 12.87 3.79
CA PHE A 269 -2.63 12.59 3.14
C PHE A 269 -3.53 11.63 3.94
N PHE A 270 -2.97 10.57 4.53
CA PHE A 270 -3.75 9.60 5.32
C PHE A 270 -4.00 10.04 6.75
N ASN A 271 -3.05 10.73 7.40
CA ASN A 271 -3.21 11.20 8.78
C ASN A 271 -4.28 12.30 8.88
N GLY A 272 -4.32 13.24 7.93
CA GLY A 272 -5.37 14.26 7.89
C GLY A 272 -6.77 13.66 7.83
N ASN A 273 -6.96 12.62 7.02
CA ASN A 273 -8.25 11.93 6.91
C ASN A 273 -8.65 11.16 8.19
N ASN A 274 -7.71 10.50 8.85
CA ASN A 274 -7.99 9.72 10.06
C ASN A 274 -8.39 10.62 11.23
N GLU A 275 -7.68 11.74 11.45
CA GLU A 275 -7.98 12.68 12.52
C GLU A 275 -9.29 13.46 12.32
N ALA A 276 -9.75 13.62 11.08
CA ALA A 276 -11.04 14.26 10.78
C ALA A 276 -12.25 13.36 11.09
N THR A 277 -12.05 12.07 11.29
CA THR A 277 -13.13 11.07 11.53
C THR A 277 -13.28 10.70 13.00
N ASP A 278 -12.37 11.13 13.87
CA ASP A 278 -12.43 10.98 15.33
C ASP A 278 -13.11 12.19 15.99
#